data_26dae55ae2186b0e4d1623d18ed2ab39
#
_entry.id   26dae55ae2186b0e4d1623d18ed2ab39
#
_cell.length_a   1.000
_cell.length_b   1.000
_cell.length_c   1.000
_cell.angle_alpha   90.00
_cell.angle_beta   90.00
_cell.angle_gamma   90.00
#
_symmetry.space_group_name_H-M   'P 1'
#
loop_
_entity.id
_entity.type
_entity.pdbx_description
1 polymer ?
#
loop_
_entity_poly.entity_id
_entity_poly.type
_entity_poly.pdbx_seq_one_letter_code
_entity_poly.pdbx_strand_id
1 'polypeptide(L)'
;MVVELVFRILLGGSYFQDKQSKLSDDRAKGYMTNSDLEKAVKEFGRRCSNISRIYSIGKSVHGVPLWVIEISDKPGEEEPEPAFKFVGNVHGDEPVGRELLLRLANWICDNYIKDSLARLIVENIHLHILPSMNPDGYFLRRRGNANNIDLNRDFPDQFFPVNNDINARQPETRAVMNWLREMQFAGSASLHGGALVANYPWDGTEDKRRNYYACPDDDTFRFMASIYSHSHHNMSLSTEFPGGITNGALWYPIYGGMQDWNYIHAGCFELTLEISDNKWPNANEIPTLWEYNKMSLLNLAASLVKTGIHGRIFSSDSGMPLPGSITIKGINYTKLVADGVNIYHGKQIIVLFLPCIKKSLKSM
;
A
#
# COMPACT_ATOMS: atom_id res chain seq x y z
N MET A 1 46.93 21.37 12.67
CA MET A 1 46.40 20.22 11.87
C MET A 1 44.97 19.83 12.22
N VAL A 2 44.53 19.92 13.46
CA VAL A 2 43.17 19.55 13.87
C VAL A 2 42.12 20.61 13.49
N VAL A 3 42.46 21.89 13.52
CA VAL A 3 41.53 23.02 13.21
C VAL A 3 41.19 23.06 11.71
N GLU A 4 42.13 22.71 10.83
CA GLU A 4 41.87 22.70 9.38
C GLU A 4 40.97 21.57 8.90
N LEU A 5 41.00 20.43 9.62
CA LEU A 5 40.12 19.29 9.33
C LEU A 5 38.65 19.55 9.73
N VAL A 6 38.41 20.25 10.85
CA VAL A 6 37.09 20.64 11.31
C VAL A 6 36.44 21.66 10.37
N PHE A 7 37.19 22.61 9.85
CA PHE A 7 36.71 23.62 8.90
C PHE A 7 36.32 22.99 7.53
N ARG A 8 37.11 22.01 7.05
CA ARG A 8 36.77 21.29 5.80
C ARG A 8 35.55 20.42 5.91
N ILE A 9 35.30 19.83 7.07
CA ILE A 9 34.05 19.02 7.31
C ILE A 9 32.84 19.93 7.37
N LEU A 10 32.93 21.11 7.97
CA LEU A 10 31.80 22.07 8.03
C LEU A 10 31.51 22.70 6.66
N LEU A 11 32.52 23.00 5.86
CA LEU A 11 32.33 23.50 4.50
C LEU A 11 31.85 22.43 3.55
N GLY A 12 32.25 21.17 3.75
CA GLY A 12 31.72 20.02 2.99
C GLY A 12 30.27 19.77 3.23
N GLY A 13 29.82 19.91 4.47
CA GLY A 13 28.39 19.74 4.83
C GLY A 13 27.48 20.79 4.20
N SER A 14 27.83 22.06 4.26
CA SER A 14 27.06 23.13 3.65
C SER A 14 27.09 23.09 2.12
N TYR A 15 28.22 22.74 1.52
CA TYR A 15 28.34 22.56 0.07
C TYR A 15 27.53 21.37 -0.45
N PHE A 16 27.44 20.29 0.32
CA PHE A 16 26.63 19.12 -0.02
C PHE A 16 25.13 19.44 0.10
N GLN A 17 24.72 20.16 1.15
CA GLN A 17 23.35 20.59 1.35
C GLN A 17 22.87 21.57 0.28
N ASP A 18 23.70 22.55 -0.10
CA ASP A 18 23.42 23.52 -1.17
C ASP A 18 23.34 22.85 -2.56
N LYS A 19 24.22 21.88 -2.83
CA LYS A 19 24.23 21.16 -4.10
C LYS A 19 23.02 20.20 -4.17
N GLN A 20 22.59 19.65 -3.03
CA GLN A 20 21.42 18.80 -2.90
C GLN A 20 20.13 19.59 -3.13
N SER A 21 20.01 20.82 -2.56
CA SER A 21 18.85 21.69 -2.75
C SER A 21 18.71 22.15 -4.21
N LYS A 22 19.81 22.53 -4.88
CA LYS A 22 19.81 22.91 -6.29
C LYS A 22 19.49 21.76 -7.24
N LEU A 23 20.00 20.55 -6.97
CA LEU A 23 19.68 19.36 -7.76
C LEU A 23 18.21 18.91 -7.61
N SER A 24 17.59 19.13 -6.42
CA SER A 24 16.18 18.81 -6.20
C SER A 24 15.25 19.76 -6.95
N ASP A 25 15.55 21.05 -6.96
CA ASP A 25 14.74 22.09 -7.60
C ASP A 25 14.66 21.94 -9.12
N ASP A 26 15.77 21.61 -9.76
CA ASP A 26 15.83 21.41 -11.22
C ASP A 26 15.23 20.08 -11.68
N ARG A 27 15.13 19.08 -10.78
CA ARG A 27 14.70 17.72 -11.14
C ARG A 27 13.21 17.47 -10.91
N ALA A 28 12.59 18.21 -10.00
CA ALA A 28 11.19 18.00 -9.62
C ALA A 28 10.22 19.01 -10.27
N LYS A 29 10.60 19.65 -11.38
CA LYS A 29 9.73 20.64 -12.05
C LYS A 29 8.33 20.08 -12.24
N GLY A 30 7.39 20.58 -11.41
CA GLY A 30 5.98 20.22 -11.43
C GLY A 30 5.56 19.10 -10.48
N TYR A 31 6.47 18.33 -9.88
CA TYR A 31 6.21 17.38 -8.80
C TYR A 31 6.60 17.96 -7.45
N MET A 32 5.90 17.56 -6.38
CA MET A 32 6.23 17.98 -5.02
C MET A 32 7.59 17.47 -4.58
N THR A 33 8.46 18.34 -4.01
CA THR A 33 9.65 17.89 -3.31
C THR A 33 9.28 17.09 -2.04
N ASN A 34 10.25 16.42 -1.40
CA ASN A 34 10.00 15.75 -0.11
C ASN A 34 9.54 16.74 0.96
N SER A 35 10.11 17.96 0.97
CA SER A 35 9.69 19.03 1.88
C SER A 35 8.25 19.52 1.60
N ASP A 36 7.88 19.62 0.32
CA ASP A 36 6.53 20.06 -0.06
C ASP A 36 5.50 18.98 0.27
N LEU A 37 5.84 17.69 0.06
CA LEU A 37 4.98 16.58 0.49
C LEU A 37 4.77 16.60 2.00
N GLU A 38 5.82 16.78 2.80
CA GLU A 38 5.70 16.86 4.26
C GLU A 38 4.79 18.02 4.69
N LYS A 39 4.97 19.20 4.09
CA LYS A 39 4.10 20.37 4.35
C LYS A 39 2.66 20.06 3.97
N ALA A 40 2.42 19.47 2.79
CA ALA A 40 1.09 19.13 2.31
C ALA A 40 0.39 18.09 3.19
N VAL A 41 1.11 17.06 3.66
CA VAL A 41 0.59 16.06 4.61
C VAL A 41 0.21 16.70 5.94
N LYS A 42 1.06 17.56 6.49
CA LYS A 42 0.78 18.29 7.75
C LYS A 42 -0.38 19.27 7.59
N GLU A 43 -0.48 19.96 6.45
CA GLU A 43 -1.60 20.86 6.16
C GLU A 43 -2.91 20.08 6.04
N PHE A 44 -2.89 18.94 5.35
CA PHE A 44 -4.03 18.04 5.28
C PHE A 44 -4.52 17.65 6.69
N GLY A 45 -3.62 17.20 7.57
CA GLY A 45 -3.97 16.83 8.94
C GLY A 45 -4.59 17.99 9.76
N ARG A 46 -4.16 19.24 9.50
CA ARG A 46 -4.78 20.41 10.14
C ARG A 46 -6.17 20.71 9.57
N ARG A 47 -6.33 20.66 8.24
CA ARG A 47 -7.57 20.98 7.54
C ARG A 47 -8.65 19.93 7.76
N CYS A 48 -8.27 18.67 7.82
CA CYS A 48 -9.17 17.51 7.88
C CYS A 48 -9.09 16.77 9.23
N SER A 49 -8.76 17.50 10.32
CA SER A 49 -8.48 16.94 11.65
C SER A 49 -9.63 16.15 12.27
N ASN A 50 -10.86 16.39 11.83
CA ASN A 50 -12.06 15.68 12.26
C ASN A 50 -12.18 14.25 11.71
N ILE A 51 -11.48 13.94 10.62
CA ILE A 51 -11.49 12.61 10.00
C ILE A 51 -10.09 12.07 9.74
N SER A 52 -9.05 12.69 10.27
CA SER A 52 -7.69 12.23 9.96
C SER A 52 -6.72 12.40 11.12
N ARG A 53 -5.73 11.52 11.14
CA ARG A 53 -4.53 11.60 11.94
C ARG A 53 -3.29 11.45 11.08
N ILE A 54 -2.25 12.20 11.39
CA ILE A 54 -0.95 12.10 10.71
C ILE A 54 0.07 11.48 11.66
N TYR A 55 0.79 10.48 11.17
CA TYR A 55 1.86 9.84 11.93
C TYR A 55 3.01 9.39 11.00
N SER A 56 4.12 8.95 11.57
CA SER A 56 5.24 8.40 10.81
C SER A 56 5.52 6.97 11.27
N ILE A 57 5.71 6.06 10.30
CA ILE A 57 6.07 4.67 10.57
C ILE A 57 7.58 4.44 10.71
N GLY A 58 8.39 5.45 10.47
CA GLY A 58 9.85 5.37 10.50
C GLY A 58 10.52 6.43 9.66
N LYS A 59 11.76 6.18 9.30
CA LYS A 59 12.59 7.09 8.49
C LYS A 59 13.33 6.32 7.41
N SER A 60 13.59 6.98 6.28
CA SER A 60 14.49 6.49 5.23
C SER A 60 15.95 6.42 5.70
N VAL A 61 16.84 5.89 4.86
CA VAL A 61 18.28 5.84 5.13
C VAL A 61 18.84 7.25 5.45
N HIS A 62 18.41 8.29 4.73
CA HIS A 62 18.84 9.67 4.98
C HIS A 62 18.02 10.39 6.05
N GLY A 63 17.17 9.66 6.80
CA GLY A 63 16.43 10.21 7.92
C GLY A 63 15.14 10.96 7.55
N VAL A 64 14.68 10.87 6.30
CA VAL A 64 13.42 11.48 5.86
C VAL A 64 12.25 10.68 6.46
N PRO A 65 11.32 11.33 7.18
CA PRO A 65 10.19 10.62 7.78
C PRO A 65 9.26 10.00 6.74
N LEU A 66 8.78 8.80 7.03
CA LEU A 66 7.78 8.07 6.24
C LEU A 66 6.39 8.43 6.78
N TRP A 67 5.81 9.48 6.24
CA TRP A 67 4.54 10.04 6.70
C TRP A 67 3.35 9.23 6.21
N VAL A 68 2.43 8.94 7.14
CA VAL A 68 1.15 8.29 6.86
C VAL A 68 0.01 9.23 7.20
N ILE A 69 -0.99 9.25 6.33
CA ILE A 69 -2.31 9.86 6.54
C ILE A 69 -3.27 8.73 6.88
N GLU A 70 -3.82 8.72 8.07
CA GLU A 70 -4.95 7.89 8.46
C GLU A 70 -6.25 8.69 8.24
N ILE A 71 -7.25 8.06 7.64
CA ILE A 71 -8.59 8.61 7.42
C ILE A 71 -9.63 7.62 7.96
N SER A 72 -10.48 8.08 8.87
CA SER A 72 -11.58 7.34 9.51
C SER A 72 -12.52 8.36 10.16
N ASP A 73 -13.71 7.97 10.55
CA ASP A 73 -14.60 8.81 11.36
C ASP A 73 -14.10 8.99 12.81
N LYS A 74 -13.24 8.06 13.29
CA LYS A 74 -12.54 8.14 14.59
C LYS A 74 -11.04 7.90 14.46
N PRO A 75 -10.30 8.81 13.85
CA PRO A 75 -8.89 8.60 13.57
C PRO A 75 -8.08 8.45 14.86
N GLY A 76 -7.27 7.39 14.92
CA GLY A 76 -6.44 7.05 16.07
C GLY A 76 -7.13 6.19 17.12
N GLU A 77 -8.42 5.93 17.00
CA GLU A 77 -9.13 4.96 17.82
C GLU A 77 -9.16 3.60 17.14
N GLU A 78 -9.16 2.54 17.93
CA GLU A 78 -9.32 1.20 17.39
C GLU A 78 -10.80 0.86 17.29
N GLU A 79 -11.24 0.56 16.08
CA GLU A 79 -12.61 0.16 15.78
C GLU A 79 -12.69 -1.22 15.10
N PRO A 80 -13.88 -1.86 15.07
CA PRO A 80 -14.07 -3.15 14.40
C PRO A 80 -14.05 -3.04 12.87
N GLU A 81 -13.56 -1.96 12.33
CA GLU A 81 -13.51 -1.70 10.90
C GLU A 81 -12.28 -2.30 10.26
N PRO A 82 -12.38 -2.76 9.00
CA PRO A 82 -11.21 -3.24 8.29
C PRO A 82 -10.25 -2.09 7.97
N ALA A 83 -8.96 -2.32 8.17
CA ALA A 83 -7.95 -1.38 7.74
C ALA A 83 -7.50 -1.68 6.30
N PHE A 84 -7.38 -0.62 5.50
CA PHE A 84 -6.80 -0.67 4.15
C PHE A 84 -5.62 0.31 4.04
N LYS A 85 -4.54 -0.10 3.36
CA LYS A 85 -3.44 0.82 3.10
C LYS A 85 -3.13 0.98 1.62
N PHE A 86 -2.79 2.20 1.23
CA PHE A 86 -2.13 2.51 -0.03
C PHE A 86 -0.68 2.92 0.22
N VAL A 87 0.23 2.39 -0.60
CA VAL A 87 1.65 2.73 -0.56
C VAL A 87 2.09 3.25 -1.92
N GLY A 88 2.63 4.46 -1.97
CA GLY A 88 3.19 5.04 -3.20
C GLY A 88 4.71 5.10 -3.17
N ASN A 89 5.30 5.23 -4.35
CA ASN A 89 6.71 5.52 -4.52
C ASN A 89 7.63 4.50 -3.81
N VAL A 90 7.36 3.22 -3.97
CA VAL A 90 8.24 2.12 -3.55
C VAL A 90 9.55 2.18 -4.34
N HIS A 91 9.45 2.44 -5.65
CA HIS A 91 10.58 2.81 -6.49
C HIS A 91 10.65 4.34 -6.61
N GLY A 92 11.83 4.89 -6.36
CA GLY A 92 12.00 6.35 -6.34
C GLY A 92 11.80 7.03 -7.69
N ASP A 93 11.96 6.28 -8.79
CA ASP A 93 11.75 6.76 -10.17
C ASP A 93 10.28 6.59 -10.67
N GLU A 94 9.35 6.27 -9.76
CA GLU A 94 7.92 6.08 -10.04
C GLU A 94 7.07 7.02 -9.16
N PRO A 95 7.02 8.34 -9.45
CA PRO A 95 6.42 9.33 -8.53
C PRO A 95 4.91 9.51 -8.68
N VAL A 96 4.25 8.94 -9.70
CA VAL A 96 2.83 9.17 -9.97
C VAL A 96 1.98 8.81 -8.76
N GLY A 97 2.18 7.61 -8.18
CA GLY A 97 1.46 7.15 -7.01
C GLY A 97 1.56 8.11 -5.82
N ARG A 98 2.70 8.75 -5.62
CA ARG A 98 2.94 9.75 -4.57
C ARG A 98 1.98 10.95 -4.70
N GLU A 99 1.80 11.46 -5.91
CA GLU A 99 0.92 12.59 -6.20
C GLU A 99 -0.56 12.19 -6.13
N LEU A 100 -0.92 11.02 -6.69
CA LEU A 100 -2.31 10.55 -6.72
C LEU A 100 -2.82 10.23 -5.31
N LEU A 101 -1.99 9.67 -4.44
CA LEU A 101 -2.39 9.34 -3.08
C LEU A 101 -2.68 10.58 -2.23
N LEU A 102 -1.93 11.65 -2.38
CA LEU A 102 -2.28 12.92 -1.71
C LEU A 102 -3.56 13.53 -2.28
N ARG A 103 -3.79 13.41 -3.60
CA ARG A 103 -5.05 13.81 -4.22
C ARG A 103 -6.22 12.99 -3.71
N LEU A 104 -6.05 11.67 -3.52
CA LEU A 104 -7.06 10.79 -2.94
C LEU A 104 -7.46 11.25 -1.54
N ALA A 105 -6.48 11.50 -0.67
CA ALA A 105 -6.75 11.99 0.68
C ALA A 105 -7.53 13.31 0.66
N ASN A 106 -7.08 14.29 -0.14
CA ASN A 106 -7.76 15.57 -0.27
C ASN A 106 -9.18 15.42 -0.83
N TRP A 107 -9.37 14.59 -1.87
CA TRP A 107 -10.68 14.37 -2.46
C TRP A 107 -11.66 13.76 -1.46
N ILE A 108 -11.24 12.76 -0.67
CA ILE A 108 -12.08 12.17 0.37
C ILE A 108 -12.48 13.24 1.40
N CYS A 109 -11.53 14.03 1.90
CA CYS A 109 -11.82 15.08 2.87
C CYS A 109 -12.81 16.15 2.34
N ASP A 110 -12.68 16.52 1.07
CA ASP A 110 -13.53 17.57 0.47
C ASP A 110 -14.95 17.05 0.14
N ASN A 111 -15.13 15.74 0.07
CA ASN A 111 -16.36 15.13 -0.45
C ASN A 111 -17.09 14.19 0.51
N TYR A 112 -16.52 13.75 1.64
CA TYR A 112 -17.12 12.70 2.49
C TYR A 112 -18.53 13.07 3.03
N ILE A 113 -18.87 14.34 3.14
CA ILE A 113 -20.21 14.77 3.53
C ILE A 113 -21.21 14.67 2.36
N LYS A 114 -20.74 14.85 1.11
CA LYS A 114 -21.58 15.03 -0.09
C LYS A 114 -21.65 13.78 -0.95
N ASP A 115 -20.58 13.00 -0.99
CA ASP A 115 -20.42 11.80 -1.81
C ASP A 115 -20.61 10.56 -0.97
N SER A 116 -21.49 9.66 -1.40
CA SER A 116 -21.84 8.44 -0.66
C SER A 116 -20.70 7.44 -0.58
N LEU A 117 -19.82 7.38 -1.59
CA LEU A 117 -18.68 6.47 -1.61
C LEU A 117 -17.57 6.98 -0.67
N ALA A 118 -17.29 8.29 -0.70
CA ALA A 118 -16.34 8.90 0.25
C ALA A 118 -16.82 8.73 1.69
N ARG A 119 -18.12 8.94 1.95
CA ARG A 119 -18.73 8.70 3.26
C ARG A 119 -18.61 7.25 3.69
N LEU A 120 -18.92 6.30 2.81
CA LEU A 120 -18.79 4.87 3.09
C LEU A 120 -17.37 4.50 3.53
N ILE A 121 -16.35 5.06 2.85
CA ILE A 121 -14.95 4.83 3.20
C ILE A 121 -14.63 5.40 4.58
N VAL A 122 -15.00 6.66 4.84
CA VAL A 122 -14.69 7.33 6.12
C VAL A 122 -15.37 6.66 7.31
N GLU A 123 -16.63 6.21 7.14
CA GLU A 123 -17.45 5.67 8.22
C GLU A 123 -17.26 4.15 8.45
N ASN A 124 -16.51 3.45 7.59
CA ASN A 124 -16.45 1.97 7.69
C ASN A 124 -15.06 1.38 7.39
N ILE A 125 -14.04 2.20 7.18
CA ILE A 125 -12.69 1.72 6.85
C ILE A 125 -11.66 2.61 7.54
N HIS A 126 -10.69 1.99 8.22
CA HIS A 126 -9.45 2.68 8.57
C HIS A 126 -8.55 2.73 7.34
N LEU A 127 -8.61 3.84 6.60
CA LEU A 127 -7.81 4.04 5.41
C LEU A 127 -6.49 4.70 5.76
N HIS A 128 -5.39 4.03 5.43
CA HIS A 128 -4.03 4.54 5.64
C HIS A 128 -3.34 4.79 4.31
N ILE A 129 -2.73 5.94 4.17
CA ILE A 129 -2.05 6.38 2.95
C ILE A 129 -0.61 6.73 3.28
N LEU A 130 0.34 5.97 2.73
CA LEU A 130 1.78 6.25 2.74
C LEU A 130 2.18 6.78 1.35
N PRO A 131 2.23 8.09 1.12
CA PRO A 131 2.46 8.63 -0.23
C PRO A 131 3.85 8.30 -0.77
N SER A 132 4.86 8.17 0.08
CA SER A 132 6.24 7.91 -0.35
C SER A 132 6.95 6.97 0.61
N MET A 133 7.15 5.72 0.18
CA MET A 133 7.97 4.75 0.90
C MET A 133 9.46 4.99 0.68
N ASN A 134 9.86 5.51 -0.50
CA ASN A 134 11.26 5.71 -0.89
C ASN A 134 11.58 7.18 -1.23
N PRO A 135 11.53 8.09 -0.24
CA PRO A 135 11.79 9.51 -0.47
C PRO A 135 13.23 9.79 -0.91
N ASP A 136 14.19 8.96 -0.53
CA ASP A 136 15.59 9.11 -0.94
C ASP A 136 15.79 8.73 -2.41
N GLY A 137 15.22 7.61 -2.86
CA GLY A 137 15.24 7.21 -4.27
C GLY A 137 14.50 8.21 -5.16
N TYR A 138 13.38 8.76 -4.69
CA TYR A 138 12.66 9.84 -5.37
C TYR A 138 13.58 11.06 -5.57
N PHE A 139 14.22 11.51 -4.51
CA PHE A 139 15.14 12.64 -4.57
C PHE A 139 16.29 12.40 -5.57
N LEU A 140 16.82 11.17 -5.59
CA LEU A 140 17.92 10.77 -6.46
C LEU A 140 17.46 10.38 -7.88
N ARG A 141 16.15 10.38 -8.16
CA ARG A 141 15.52 9.90 -9.41
C ARG A 141 16.00 8.52 -9.84
N ARG A 142 16.04 7.60 -8.91
CA ARG A 142 16.44 6.22 -9.17
C ARG A 142 15.51 5.23 -8.50
N ARG A 143 15.49 4.00 -9.03
CA ARG A 143 14.64 2.93 -8.56
C ARG A 143 14.88 2.58 -7.09
N GLY A 144 16.13 2.29 -6.74
CA GLY A 144 16.53 1.90 -5.39
C GLY A 144 16.53 3.07 -4.39
N ASN A 145 16.62 2.75 -3.10
CA ASN A 145 16.74 3.73 -2.02
C ASN A 145 18.14 4.40 -1.99
N ALA A 146 18.49 5.12 -0.90
CA ALA A 146 19.79 5.75 -0.75
C ALA A 146 20.97 4.77 -0.86
N ASN A 147 20.79 3.53 -0.46
CA ASN A 147 21.78 2.45 -0.58
C ASN A 147 21.73 1.74 -1.95
N ASN A 148 20.94 2.23 -2.89
CA ASN A 148 20.70 1.64 -4.20
C ASN A 148 20.09 0.22 -4.14
N ILE A 149 19.32 -0.07 -3.10
CA ILE A 149 18.59 -1.33 -2.94
C ILE A 149 17.16 -1.14 -3.46
N ASP A 150 16.70 -2.07 -4.30
CA ASP A 150 15.30 -2.15 -4.72
C ASP A 150 14.44 -2.61 -3.53
N LEU A 151 13.60 -1.71 -3.00
CA LEU A 151 12.78 -2.00 -1.83
C LEU A 151 11.73 -3.09 -2.10
N ASN A 152 11.32 -3.27 -3.36
CA ASN A 152 10.42 -4.36 -3.77
C ASN A 152 11.16 -5.67 -4.11
N ARG A 153 12.39 -5.84 -3.59
CA ARG A 153 13.22 -7.05 -3.58
C ARG A 153 13.85 -7.26 -2.21
N ASP A 154 13.51 -6.42 -1.23
CA ASP A 154 14.17 -6.41 0.08
C ASP A 154 13.33 -7.06 1.19
N PHE A 155 12.13 -7.56 0.89
CA PHE A 155 11.32 -8.33 1.84
C PHE A 155 11.82 -9.79 1.93
N PRO A 156 11.62 -10.48 3.06
CA PRO A 156 11.84 -11.93 3.13
C PRO A 156 11.02 -12.66 2.06
N ASP A 157 11.63 -13.68 1.45
CA ASP A 157 11.02 -14.42 0.34
C ASP A 157 10.62 -15.85 0.74
N GLN A 158 9.48 -16.32 0.23
CA GLN A 158 8.95 -17.64 0.56
C GLN A 158 9.69 -18.78 -0.16
N PHE A 159 10.18 -18.52 -1.37
CA PHE A 159 10.83 -19.56 -2.20
C PHE A 159 12.34 -19.61 -1.97
N PHE A 160 12.94 -18.46 -1.64
CA PHE A 160 14.38 -18.33 -1.47
C PHE A 160 14.72 -17.67 -0.13
N PRO A 161 14.48 -18.35 1.01
CA PRO A 161 14.62 -17.76 2.33
C PRO A 161 16.08 -17.50 2.75
N VAL A 162 17.03 -17.65 1.85
CA VAL A 162 18.43 -17.34 2.11
C VAL A 162 18.51 -15.85 2.47
N ASN A 163 18.91 -15.57 3.70
CA ASN A 163 19.08 -14.21 4.20
C ASN A 163 17.79 -13.47 4.61
N ASN A 164 16.82 -14.17 5.19
CA ASN A 164 15.58 -13.59 5.72
C ASN A 164 15.76 -12.85 7.07
N ASP A 165 16.97 -12.44 7.42
CA ASP A 165 17.20 -11.61 8.61
C ASP A 165 16.53 -10.24 8.44
N ILE A 166 15.53 -9.97 9.30
CA ILE A 166 14.77 -8.72 9.33
C ILE A 166 15.69 -7.53 9.63
N ASN A 167 16.71 -7.72 10.44
CA ASN A 167 17.63 -6.63 10.80
C ASN A 167 18.56 -6.23 9.65
N ALA A 168 18.73 -7.10 8.66
CA ALA A 168 19.50 -6.83 7.46
C ALA A 168 18.71 -6.06 6.39
N ARG A 169 17.39 -5.89 6.57
CA ARG A 169 16.54 -5.14 5.61
C ARG A 169 16.80 -3.65 5.69
N GLN A 170 16.46 -2.93 4.62
CA GLN A 170 16.53 -1.49 4.57
C GLN A 170 15.60 -0.85 5.60
N PRO A 171 15.92 0.36 6.11
CA PRO A 171 15.07 1.05 7.09
C PRO A 171 13.62 1.20 6.65
N GLU A 172 13.40 1.52 5.37
CA GLU A 172 12.08 1.68 4.77
C GLU A 172 11.29 0.35 4.76
N THR A 173 11.94 -0.75 4.37
CA THR A 173 11.35 -2.09 4.39
C THR A 173 10.99 -2.49 5.81
N ARG A 174 11.90 -2.32 6.78
CA ARG A 174 11.63 -2.61 8.19
C ARG A 174 10.47 -1.78 8.75
N ALA A 175 10.40 -0.51 8.36
CA ALA A 175 9.30 0.37 8.79
C ALA A 175 7.94 -0.19 8.34
N VAL A 176 7.82 -0.61 7.07
CA VAL A 176 6.59 -1.23 6.56
C VAL A 176 6.31 -2.57 7.24
N MET A 177 7.33 -3.42 7.44
CA MET A 177 7.17 -4.71 8.12
C MET A 177 6.69 -4.55 9.56
N ASN A 178 7.22 -3.57 10.31
CA ASN A 178 6.78 -3.26 11.67
C ASN A 178 5.36 -2.70 11.68
N TRP A 179 5.04 -1.81 10.73
CA TRP A 179 3.70 -1.27 10.58
C TRP A 179 2.63 -2.36 10.42
N LEU A 180 2.90 -3.40 9.61
CA LEU A 180 1.99 -4.53 9.44
C LEU A 180 1.90 -5.44 10.69
N ARG A 181 2.91 -5.41 11.57
CA ARG A 181 2.86 -6.14 12.85
C ARG A 181 2.06 -5.40 13.91
N GLU A 182 2.14 -4.07 13.89
CA GLU A 182 1.42 -3.20 14.84
C GLU A 182 -0.04 -3.01 14.43
N MET A 183 -0.34 -3.06 13.13
CA MET A 183 -1.68 -2.84 12.59
C MET A 183 -2.04 -3.94 11.59
N GLN A 184 -3.19 -4.57 11.83
CA GLN A 184 -3.71 -5.61 10.97
C GLN A 184 -4.47 -5.01 9.78
N PHE A 185 -3.83 -4.98 8.62
CA PHE A 185 -4.47 -4.58 7.37
C PHE A 185 -5.19 -5.77 6.71
N ALA A 186 -6.44 -5.57 6.35
CA ALA A 186 -7.21 -6.55 5.58
C ALA A 186 -6.83 -6.51 4.09
N GLY A 187 -6.59 -5.31 3.55
CA GLY A 187 -6.21 -5.12 2.17
C GLY A 187 -5.19 -4.00 1.96
N SER A 188 -4.55 -4.02 0.82
CA SER A 188 -3.49 -3.09 0.47
C SER A 188 -3.34 -2.95 -1.04
N ALA A 189 -2.75 -1.83 -1.47
CA ALA A 189 -2.20 -1.72 -2.81
C ALA A 189 -0.98 -0.81 -2.84
N SER A 190 0.05 -1.23 -3.58
CA SER A 190 1.22 -0.41 -3.91
C SER A 190 1.10 0.17 -5.31
N LEU A 191 1.38 1.47 -5.46
CA LEU A 191 1.26 2.19 -6.71
C LEU A 191 2.63 2.35 -7.36
N HIS A 192 2.78 1.74 -8.52
CA HIS A 192 3.97 1.69 -9.35
C HIS A 192 3.76 2.37 -10.70
N GLY A 193 4.77 2.36 -11.56
CA GLY A 193 4.71 2.88 -12.92
C GLY A 193 5.70 2.19 -13.85
N GLY A 194 5.37 2.22 -15.15
CA GLY A 194 6.11 1.54 -16.22
C GLY A 194 5.26 0.53 -16.97
N ALA A 195 4.00 0.39 -16.59
CA ALA A 195 2.97 -0.39 -17.25
C ALA A 195 1.58 0.11 -16.86
N LEU A 196 0.53 -0.48 -17.43
CA LEU A 196 -0.85 -0.22 -17.06
C LEU A 196 -1.58 -1.53 -16.77
N VAL A 197 -1.47 -2.02 -15.52
CA VAL A 197 -2.01 -3.33 -15.11
C VAL A 197 -2.15 -3.43 -13.58
N ALA A 198 -3.14 -4.16 -13.10
CA ALA A 198 -3.24 -4.59 -11.71
C ALA A 198 -2.66 -6.01 -11.56
N ASN A 199 -1.50 -6.09 -10.89
CA ASN A 199 -0.78 -7.33 -10.65
C ASN A 199 -1.18 -7.93 -9.31
N TYR A 200 -1.29 -9.27 -9.24
CA TYR A 200 -1.67 -10.03 -8.06
C TYR A 200 -0.79 -11.27 -7.84
N PRO A 201 -0.75 -11.81 -6.60
CA PRO A 201 0.11 -12.94 -6.24
C PRO A 201 -0.16 -14.23 -7.04
N TRP A 202 0.82 -15.13 -7.12
CA TRP A 202 2.18 -14.95 -6.57
C TRP A 202 3.06 -14.19 -7.55
N ASP A 203 4.03 -13.45 -7.00
CA ASP A 203 5.03 -12.75 -7.82
C ASP A 203 6.17 -13.66 -8.29
N GLY A 204 6.35 -14.81 -7.66
CA GLY A 204 7.44 -15.75 -7.97
C GLY A 204 7.00 -17.20 -8.11
N THR A 205 7.93 -18.04 -8.52
CA THR A 205 7.80 -19.50 -8.64
C THR A 205 9.02 -20.20 -8.04
N GLU A 206 8.86 -21.41 -7.55
CA GLU A 206 9.97 -22.22 -7.00
C GLU A 206 11.08 -22.49 -8.03
N ASP A 207 10.69 -22.72 -9.28
CA ASP A 207 11.60 -23.06 -10.39
C ASP A 207 12.15 -21.86 -11.15
N LYS A 208 11.81 -20.64 -10.75
CA LYS A 208 12.17 -19.35 -11.38
C LYS A 208 11.69 -19.18 -12.81
N ARG A 209 10.74 -20.00 -13.26
CA ARG A 209 10.19 -19.89 -14.60
C ARG A 209 9.00 -18.93 -14.64
N ARG A 210 8.83 -18.32 -15.78
CA ARG A 210 7.69 -17.46 -16.08
C ARG A 210 6.47 -18.34 -16.37
N ASN A 211 5.64 -18.57 -15.36
CA ASN A 211 4.40 -19.33 -15.43
C ASN A 211 3.35 -18.73 -14.51
N TYR A 212 2.07 -18.99 -14.81
CA TYR A 212 1.01 -18.68 -13.89
C TYR A 212 1.17 -19.52 -12.62
N TYR A 213 1.20 -18.83 -11.46
CA TYR A 213 1.38 -19.49 -10.17
C TYR A 213 0.35 -18.96 -9.18
N ALA A 214 -0.74 -19.73 -9.01
CA ALA A 214 -1.87 -19.33 -8.18
C ALA A 214 -1.52 -19.36 -6.69
N CYS A 215 -1.90 -18.33 -5.96
CA CYS A 215 -1.90 -18.36 -4.50
C CYS A 215 -3.18 -19.02 -3.97
N PRO A 216 -3.27 -19.36 -2.67
CA PRO A 216 -4.47 -20.00 -2.11
C PRO A 216 -5.77 -19.20 -2.30
N ASP A 217 -5.71 -17.88 -2.29
CA ASP A 217 -6.84 -16.98 -2.48
C ASP A 217 -6.87 -16.31 -3.87
N ASP A 218 -6.41 -17.01 -4.91
CA ASP A 218 -6.26 -16.49 -6.28
C ASP A 218 -7.53 -15.82 -6.82
N ASP A 219 -8.68 -16.46 -6.64
CA ASP A 219 -9.97 -15.91 -7.10
C ASP A 219 -10.31 -14.58 -6.42
N THR A 220 -9.97 -14.43 -5.14
CA THR A 220 -10.15 -13.19 -4.40
C THR A 220 -9.24 -12.08 -4.93
N PHE A 221 -7.97 -12.39 -5.15
CA PHE A 221 -7.03 -11.43 -5.71
C PHE A 221 -7.41 -10.99 -7.12
N ARG A 222 -7.80 -11.92 -7.99
CA ARG A 222 -8.33 -11.62 -9.32
C ARG A 222 -9.56 -10.73 -9.28
N PHE A 223 -10.45 -10.99 -8.34
CA PHE A 223 -11.64 -10.16 -8.12
C PHE A 223 -11.24 -8.73 -7.71
N MET A 224 -10.33 -8.56 -6.74
CA MET A 224 -9.85 -7.26 -6.31
C MET A 224 -9.13 -6.51 -7.44
N ALA A 225 -8.24 -7.19 -8.17
CA ALA A 225 -7.56 -6.63 -9.34
C ALA A 225 -8.55 -6.19 -10.43
N SER A 226 -9.61 -6.99 -10.65
CA SER A 226 -10.67 -6.66 -11.59
C SER A 226 -11.50 -5.46 -11.15
N ILE A 227 -11.77 -5.27 -9.86
CA ILE A 227 -12.43 -4.05 -9.34
C ILE A 227 -11.62 -2.82 -9.73
N TYR A 228 -10.30 -2.85 -9.48
CA TYR A 228 -9.42 -1.74 -9.84
C TYR A 228 -9.43 -1.49 -11.34
N SER A 229 -9.15 -2.52 -12.12
CA SER A 229 -9.02 -2.44 -13.58
C SER A 229 -10.29 -1.97 -14.28
N HIS A 230 -11.47 -2.52 -13.91
CA HIS A 230 -12.75 -2.12 -14.52
C HIS A 230 -13.22 -0.73 -14.05
N SER A 231 -12.72 -0.23 -12.93
CA SER A 231 -13.00 1.13 -12.47
C SER A 231 -12.07 2.17 -13.10
N HIS A 232 -10.97 1.72 -13.72
CA HIS A 232 -10.00 2.58 -14.41
C HIS A 232 -10.50 2.96 -15.80
N HIS A 233 -10.12 4.15 -16.26
CA HIS A 233 -10.61 4.68 -17.55
C HIS A 233 -10.38 3.72 -18.73
N ASN A 234 -9.25 3.06 -18.82
CA ASN A 234 -8.88 2.21 -19.96
C ASN A 234 -8.05 0.96 -19.61
N MET A 235 -7.69 0.71 -18.33
CA MET A 235 -6.83 -0.42 -17.95
C MET A 235 -7.43 -1.76 -18.39
N SER A 236 -8.74 -1.96 -18.20
CA SER A 236 -9.43 -3.19 -18.59
C SER A 236 -9.50 -3.42 -20.10
N LEU A 237 -9.20 -2.40 -20.90
CA LEU A 237 -9.14 -2.47 -22.37
C LEU A 237 -7.74 -2.81 -22.89
N SER A 238 -6.79 -3.10 -22.00
CA SER A 238 -5.41 -3.42 -22.38
C SER A 238 -5.35 -4.64 -23.32
N THR A 239 -4.60 -4.50 -24.39
CA THR A 239 -4.30 -5.62 -25.30
C THR A 239 -3.10 -6.43 -24.84
N GLU A 240 -2.23 -5.86 -24.03
CA GLU A 240 -1.07 -6.52 -23.44
C GLU A 240 -1.47 -7.39 -22.24
N PHE A 241 -2.37 -6.87 -21.39
CA PHE A 241 -2.87 -7.56 -20.20
C PHE A 241 -4.38 -7.74 -20.31
N PRO A 242 -4.88 -8.90 -20.76
CA PRO A 242 -6.31 -9.14 -20.95
C PRO A 242 -7.12 -8.84 -19.67
N GLY A 243 -8.08 -7.92 -19.77
CA GLY A 243 -8.86 -7.44 -18.64
C GLY A 243 -8.10 -6.47 -17.72
N GLY A 244 -6.89 -6.06 -18.07
CA GLY A 244 -6.04 -5.16 -17.27
C GLY A 244 -5.51 -5.75 -15.98
N ILE A 245 -5.43 -7.09 -15.89
CA ILE A 245 -4.94 -7.81 -14.70
C ILE A 245 -3.89 -8.85 -15.09
N THR A 246 -2.96 -9.15 -14.19
CA THR A 246 -1.97 -10.21 -14.42
C THR A 246 -1.54 -10.87 -13.11
N ASN A 247 -1.24 -12.18 -13.17
CA ASN A 247 -0.49 -12.85 -12.12
C ASN A 247 0.99 -12.46 -12.24
N GLY A 248 1.64 -12.13 -11.12
CA GLY A 248 3.00 -11.61 -11.13
C GLY A 248 4.01 -12.57 -11.75
N ALA A 249 3.98 -13.84 -11.37
CA ALA A 249 4.86 -14.87 -11.90
C ALA A 249 4.62 -15.14 -13.39
N LEU A 250 3.39 -14.94 -13.89
CA LEU A 250 3.09 -15.01 -15.31
C LEU A 250 3.66 -13.80 -16.07
N TRP A 251 3.70 -12.62 -15.45
CA TRP A 251 4.28 -11.43 -16.08
C TRP A 251 5.80 -11.51 -16.11
N TYR A 252 6.46 -11.50 -14.98
CA TYR A 252 7.86 -11.84 -14.80
C TYR A 252 8.15 -12.17 -13.33
N PRO A 253 8.77 -13.32 -13.03
CA PRO A 253 8.99 -13.73 -11.65
C PRO A 253 9.89 -12.76 -10.91
N ILE A 254 9.47 -12.37 -9.70
CA ILE A 254 10.26 -11.58 -8.76
C ILE A 254 10.28 -12.25 -7.39
N TYR A 255 11.26 -11.89 -6.57
CA TYR A 255 11.48 -12.47 -5.26
C TYR A 255 11.78 -11.36 -4.25
N GLY A 256 11.31 -11.53 -3.01
CA GLY A 256 11.44 -10.50 -1.98
C GLY A 256 10.53 -9.29 -2.21
N GLY A 257 9.42 -9.46 -2.91
CA GLY A 257 8.40 -8.44 -3.14
C GLY A 257 7.53 -8.17 -1.91
N MET A 258 7.03 -6.95 -1.78
CA MET A 258 6.14 -6.54 -0.71
C MET A 258 4.78 -7.24 -0.78
N GLN A 259 4.25 -7.45 -1.97
CA GLN A 259 2.94 -8.05 -2.22
C GLN A 259 2.82 -9.45 -1.61
N ASP A 260 3.72 -10.36 -1.97
CA ASP A 260 3.73 -11.73 -1.46
C ASP A 260 3.99 -11.77 0.05
N TRP A 261 4.93 -10.93 0.53
CA TRP A 261 5.26 -10.88 1.96
C TRP A 261 4.07 -10.42 2.81
N ASN A 262 3.35 -9.37 2.36
CA ASN A 262 2.18 -8.86 3.07
C ASN A 262 1.08 -9.91 3.19
N TYR A 263 0.85 -10.68 2.14
CA TYR A 263 -0.15 -11.74 2.14
C TYR A 263 0.24 -12.90 3.06
N ILE A 264 1.48 -13.38 2.99
CA ILE A 264 1.95 -14.53 3.76
C ILE A 264 2.05 -14.21 5.25
N HIS A 265 2.66 -13.07 5.59
CA HIS A 265 3.06 -12.79 6.98
C HIS A 265 2.04 -11.94 7.74
N ALA A 266 1.17 -11.23 7.06
CA ALA A 266 0.19 -10.37 7.68
C ALA A 266 -1.27 -10.71 7.30
N GLY A 267 -1.49 -11.67 6.40
CA GLY A 267 -2.82 -11.96 5.86
C GLY A 267 -3.43 -10.76 5.12
N CYS A 268 -2.60 -9.80 4.71
CA CYS A 268 -3.01 -8.59 4.04
C CYS A 268 -3.07 -8.83 2.52
N PHE A 269 -4.24 -8.68 1.94
CA PHE A 269 -4.47 -8.86 0.50
C PHE A 269 -3.92 -7.66 -0.27
N GLU A 270 -2.67 -7.73 -0.73
CA GLU A 270 -2.03 -6.64 -1.46
C GLU A 270 -2.02 -6.87 -2.97
N LEU A 271 -2.28 -5.81 -3.73
CA LEU A 271 -2.08 -5.72 -5.17
C LEU A 271 -0.89 -4.79 -5.48
N THR A 272 -0.17 -5.10 -6.55
CA THR A 272 0.79 -4.19 -7.18
C THR A 272 0.11 -3.53 -8.38
N LEU A 273 -0.07 -2.22 -8.33
CA LEU A 273 -0.80 -1.45 -9.35
C LEU A 273 0.19 -0.64 -10.19
N GLU A 274 0.33 -0.99 -11.44
CA GLU A 274 1.06 -0.21 -12.42
C GLU A 274 0.07 0.77 -13.06
N ILE A 275 0.22 2.06 -12.74
CA ILE A 275 -0.83 3.07 -12.96
C ILE A 275 -0.51 4.06 -14.08
N SER A 276 0.62 3.90 -14.74
CA SER A 276 1.09 4.75 -15.83
C SER A 276 2.14 4.00 -16.64
N ASP A 277 2.01 3.98 -17.98
CA ASP A 277 3.00 3.38 -18.88
C ASP A 277 4.37 4.06 -18.77
N ASN A 278 4.39 5.36 -18.50
CA ASN A 278 5.63 6.09 -18.24
C ASN A 278 5.90 6.15 -16.72
N LYS A 279 7.08 5.72 -16.32
CA LYS A 279 7.51 5.77 -14.90
C LYS A 279 7.52 7.19 -14.33
N TRP A 280 7.93 8.16 -15.13
CA TRP A 280 8.00 9.56 -14.73
C TRP A 280 7.45 10.46 -15.82
N PRO A 281 6.11 10.54 -15.96
CA PRO A 281 5.47 11.42 -16.95
C PRO A 281 5.67 12.89 -16.60
N ASN A 282 5.30 13.79 -17.52
CA ASN A 282 5.29 15.21 -17.20
C ASN A 282 4.26 15.49 -16.10
N ALA A 283 4.56 16.43 -15.20
CA ALA A 283 3.68 16.76 -14.09
C ALA A 283 2.30 17.33 -14.54
N ASN A 284 2.22 17.90 -15.72
CA ASN A 284 0.94 18.34 -16.32
C ASN A 284 0.02 17.18 -16.71
N GLU A 285 0.50 15.94 -16.75
CA GLU A 285 -0.30 14.73 -16.96
C GLU A 285 -0.97 14.23 -15.66
N ILE A 286 -0.48 14.64 -14.48
CA ILE A 286 -1.01 14.21 -13.18
C ILE A 286 -2.52 14.44 -13.01
N PRO A 287 -3.12 15.57 -13.44
CA PRO A 287 -4.56 15.75 -13.37
C PRO A 287 -5.33 14.70 -14.18
N THR A 288 -4.85 14.35 -15.36
CA THR A 288 -5.46 13.32 -16.21
C THR A 288 -5.30 11.93 -15.60
N LEU A 289 -4.09 11.59 -15.13
CA LEU A 289 -3.83 10.32 -14.43
C LEU A 289 -4.68 10.19 -13.16
N TRP A 290 -4.93 11.30 -12.46
CA TRP A 290 -5.85 11.32 -11.32
C TRP A 290 -7.27 10.94 -11.75
N GLU A 291 -7.82 11.57 -12.78
CA GLU A 291 -9.18 11.25 -13.24
C GLU A 291 -9.30 9.80 -13.73
N TYR A 292 -8.24 9.23 -14.32
CA TYR A 292 -8.23 7.83 -14.74
C TYR A 292 -8.22 6.86 -13.58
N ASN A 293 -7.52 7.16 -12.48
CA ASN A 293 -7.32 6.26 -11.35
C ASN A 293 -8.26 6.52 -10.16
N LYS A 294 -8.89 7.69 -10.07
CA LYS A 294 -9.69 8.12 -8.92
C LYS A 294 -10.72 7.07 -8.51
N MET A 295 -11.57 6.65 -9.44
CA MET A 295 -12.63 5.67 -9.13
C MET A 295 -12.08 4.29 -8.81
N SER A 296 -10.95 3.90 -9.40
CA SER A 296 -10.27 2.65 -9.11
C SER A 296 -9.76 2.59 -7.66
N LEU A 297 -9.10 3.65 -7.21
CA LEU A 297 -8.61 3.75 -5.83
C LEU A 297 -9.76 3.72 -4.82
N LEU A 298 -10.82 4.50 -5.07
CA LEU A 298 -11.99 4.56 -4.19
C LEU A 298 -12.74 3.23 -4.14
N ASN A 299 -13.01 2.59 -5.29
CA ASN A 299 -13.73 1.33 -5.35
C ASN A 299 -12.91 0.18 -4.77
N LEU A 300 -11.59 0.17 -4.95
CA LEU A 300 -10.73 -0.85 -4.36
C LEU A 300 -10.77 -0.77 -2.82
N ALA A 301 -10.61 0.40 -2.23
CA ALA A 301 -10.74 0.57 -0.79
C ALA A 301 -12.15 0.18 -0.30
N ALA A 302 -13.20 0.67 -0.95
CA ALA A 302 -14.59 0.39 -0.60
C ALA A 302 -14.97 -1.09 -0.80
N SER A 303 -14.20 -1.87 -1.57
CA SER A 303 -14.47 -3.29 -1.76
C SER A 303 -14.42 -4.07 -0.45
N LEU A 304 -13.62 -3.64 0.52
CA LEU A 304 -13.54 -4.24 1.84
C LEU A 304 -14.90 -4.29 2.56
N VAL A 305 -15.74 -3.30 2.36
CA VAL A 305 -17.06 -3.22 3.02
C VAL A 305 -18.23 -3.51 2.10
N LYS A 306 -18.04 -3.40 0.79
CA LYS A 306 -19.09 -3.74 -0.19
C LYS A 306 -19.18 -5.22 -0.49
N THR A 307 -18.14 -5.98 -0.16
CA THR A 307 -18.05 -7.41 -0.50
C THR A 307 -17.55 -8.21 0.69
N GLY A 308 -17.87 -9.51 0.71
CA GLY A 308 -17.44 -10.41 1.77
C GLY A 308 -18.32 -10.43 3.01
N ILE A 309 -17.84 -11.10 4.03
CA ILE A 309 -18.46 -11.20 5.35
C ILE A 309 -17.46 -10.64 6.37
N HIS A 310 -17.92 -9.71 7.18
CA HIS A 310 -17.15 -9.09 8.24
C HIS A 310 -17.71 -9.48 9.59
N GLY A 311 -16.86 -9.72 10.58
CA GLY A 311 -17.34 -10.05 11.91
C GLY A 311 -16.21 -10.25 12.92
N ARG A 312 -16.61 -10.49 14.16
CA ARG A 312 -15.76 -10.82 15.28
C ARG A 312 -16.27 -12.05 15.99
N ILE A 313 -15.36 -12.84 16.55
CA ILE A 313 -15.70 -13.88 17.52
C ILE A 313 -15.35 -13.32 18.89
N PHE A 314 -16.34 -13.20 19.77
CA PHE A 314 -16.16 -12.70 21.12
C PHE A 314 -17.06 -13.45 22.10
N SER A 315 -16.70 -13.43 23.38
CA SER A 315 -17.53 -13.95 24.47
C SER A 315 -18.77 -13.08 24.65
N SER A 316 -19.94 -13.69 24.68
CA SER A 316 -21.20 -13.00 24.99
C SER A 316 -21.21 -12.40 26.40
N ASP A 317 -20.47 -13.01 27.34
CA ASP A 317 -20.51 -12.65 28.74
C ASP A 317 -19.51 -11.55 29.10
N SER A 318 -18.31 -11.59 28.48
CA SER A 318 -17.21 -10.68 28.80
C SER A 318 -16.91 -9.65 27.71
N GLY A 319 -17.43 -9.82 26.50
CA GLY A 319 -17.08 -9.01 25.34
C GLY A 319 -15.62 -9.21 24.85
N MET A 320 -14.89 -10.15 25.45
CA MET A 320 -13.50 -10.42 25.10
C MET A 320 -13.42 -11.23 23.81
N PRO A 321 -12.42 -10.93 22.93
CA PRO A 321 -12.17 -11.73 21.74
C PRO A 321 -11.90 -13.19 22.09
N LEU A 322 -12.41 -14.10 21.26
CA LEU A 322 -12.19 -15.55 21.40
C LEU A 322 -11.49 -16.07 20.17
N PRO A 323 -10.52 -16.99 20.34
CA PRO A 323 -9.98 -17.75 19.22
C PRO A 323 -11.07 -18.66 18.65
N GLY A 324 -11.07 -18.84 17.34
CA GLY A 324 -12.06 -19.68 16.68
C GLY A 324 -11.73 -19.95 15.23
N SER A 325 -12.54 -20.81 14.61
CA SER A 325 -12.48 -21.05 13.16
C SER A 325 -13.84 -20.73 12.54
N ILE A 326 -13.81 -20.17 11.34
CA ILE A 326 -15.00 -19.97 10.54
C ILE A 326 -14.95 -20.90 9.35
N THR A 327 -15.97 -21.72 9.21
CA THR A 327 -16.16 -22.61 8.07
C THR A 327 -17.42 -22.18 7.32
N ILE A 328 -17.32 -22.01 6.00
CA ILE A 328 -18.46 -21.68 5.17
C ILE A 328 -18.99 -22.97 4.55
N LYS A 329 -20.25 -23.30 4.82
CA LYS A 329 -20.89 -24.49 4.27
C LYS A 329 -20.92 -24.41 2.74
N GLY A 330 -20.38 -25.43 2.07
CA GLY A 330 -20.32 -25.51 0.60
C GLY A 330 -19.08 -24.91 -0.02
N ILE A 331 -18.16 -24.36 0.79
CA ILE A 331 -16.83 -23.93 0.37
C ILE A 331 -15.82 -24.77 1.16
N ASN A 332 -14.99 -25.51 0.46
CA ASN A 332 -13.95 -26.34 1.10
C ASN A 332 -12.75 -25.49 1.54
N TYR A 333 -13.03 -24.51 2.38
CA TYR A 333 -12.03 -23.59 2.90
C TYR A 333 -12.37 -23.21 4.33
N THR A 334 -11.46 -23.48 5.23
CA THR A 334 -11.57 -23.07 6.64
C THR A 334 -10.52 -22.05 6.94
N LYS A 335 -10.93 -20.82 7.21
CA LYS A 335 -10.01 -19.80 7.70
C LYS A 335 -9.90 -19.92 9.21
N LEU A 336 -8.70 -20.21 9.71
CA LEU A 336 -8.38 -20.09 11.13
C LEU A 336 -8.40 -18.61 11.51
N VAL A 337 -9.26 -18.29 12.43
CA VAL A 337 -9.29 -16.99 13.08
C VAL A 337 -8.49 -17.13 14.35
N ALA A 338 -7.22 -16.81 14.26
CA ALA A 338 -6.19 -16.89 15.30
C ALA A 338 -5.91 -18.27 15.91
N ASP A 339 -4.74 -18.76 15.65
CA ASP A 339 -4.01 -19.55 16.63
C ASP A 339 -3.70 -18.63 17.82
N GLY A 340 -3.88 -19.13 19.05
CA GLY A 340 -3.75 -18.35 20.30
C GLY A 340 -2.35 -17.79 20.60
N VAL A 341 -1.50 -17.59 19.60
CA VAL A 341 -0.14 -17.05 19.70
C VAL A 341 -0.06 -15.58 19.27
N ASN A 342 -1.06 -15.05 18.58
CA ASN A 342 -1.09 -13.64 18.17
C ASN A 342 -2.20 -12.82 18.84
N ILE A 343 -2.57 -13.15 20.08
CA ILE A 343 -3.41 -12.31 20.92
C ILE A 343 -2.54 -11.20 21.55
N TYR A 344 -1.84 -10.42 20.74
CA TYR A 344 -1.38 -9.12 21.18
C TYR A 344 -2.50 -8.11 20.90
N HIS A 345 -3.15 -7.66 21.98
CA HIS A 345 -4.18 -6.62 22.07
C HIS A 345 -5.62 -6.95 21.61
N GLY A 346 -6.10 -8.18 21.79
CA GLY A 346 -7.53 -8.41 22.02
C GLY A 346 -8.51 -8.10 20.87
N LYS A 347 -8.08 -7.96 19.61
CA LYS A 347 -8.94 -7.56 18.51
C LYS A 347 -8.64 -8.34 17.24
N GLN A 348 -9.62 -9.12 16.78
CA GLN A 348 -9.56 -9.80 15.50
C GLN A 348 -10.73 -9.35 14.64
N ILE A 349 -10.39 -8.71 13.53
CA ILE A 349 -11.34 -8.43 12.44
C ILE A 349 -11.15 -9.52 11.40
N ILE A 350 -12.23 -10.24 11.13
CA ILE A 350 -12.25 -11.25 10.07
C ILE A 350 -12.82 -10.57 8.83
N VAL A 351 -11.99 -10.38 7.83
CA VAL A 351 -12.45 -10.03 6.49
C VAL A 351 -12.36 -11.28 5.64
N LEU A 352 -13.51 -11.87 5.35
CA LEU A 352 -13.61 -12.96 4.38
C LEU A 352 -14.03 -12.35 3.04
N PHE A 353 -13.09 -12.22 2.12
CA PHE A 353 -13.41 -11.95 0.74
C PHE A 353 -14.00 -13.22 0.14
N LEU A 354 -15.32 -13.23 -0.05
CA LEU A 354 -15.98 -14.27 -0.81
C LEU A 354 -16.12 -13.79 -2.26
N PRO A 355 -15.54 -14.48 -3.24
CA PRO A 355 -15.89 -14.23 -4.62
C PRO A 355 -17.41 -14.36 -4.73
N CYS A 356 -18.02 -13.43 -5.41
CA CYS A 356 -19.46 -13.27 -5.55
C CYS A 356 -20.09 -14.60 -5.99
N ILE A 357 -20.57 -15.41 -5.07
CA ILE A 357 -21.43 -16.54 -5.38
C ILE A 357 -22.79 -15.94 -5.75
N LYS A 358 -22.96 -15.56 -7.02
CA LYS A 358 -24.28 -15.46 -7.63
C LYS A 358 -24.87 -16.87 -7.73
N LYS A 359 -25.28 -17.42 -6.60
CA LYS A 359 -26.27 -18.47 -6.55
C LYS A 359 -27.26 -18.12 -5.45
N SER A 360 -28.37 -17.57 -5.92
CA SER A 360 -29.68 -17.45 -5.24
C SER A 360 -29.67 -17.93 -3.78
N LEU A 361 -29.66 -17.02 -2.83
CA LEU A 361 -30.40 -17.21 -1.59
C LEU A 361 -31.87 -17.28 -1.98
N LYS A 362 -32.34 -18.49 -2.31
CA LYS A 362 -33.74 -18.79 -2.21
C LYS A 362 -34.04 -18.87 -0.72
N SER A 363 -34.94 -18.01 -0.29
CA SER A 363 -35.57 -17.95 1.01
C SER A 363 -35.87 -19.37 1.56
N MET A 364 -35.40 -19.64 2.75
CA MET A 364 -36.13 -20.47 3.72
C MET A 364 -36.69 -19.55 4.80
#